data_3607155fefd632b4cdfcca0e24132fbd
#
_entry.id   3607155fefd632b4cdfcca0e24132fbd
#
_cell.length_a   1.000
_cell.length_b   1.000
_cell.length_c   1.000
_cell.angle_alpha   90.00
_cell.angle_beta   90.00
_cell.angle_gamma   90.00
#
_symmetry.space_group_name_H-M   'P 1'
#
loop_
_entity.id
_entity.type
_entity.pdbx_description
1 polymer ?
#
loop_
_entity_poly.entity_id
_entity_poly.type
_entity_poly.pdbx_seq_one_letter_code
_entity_poly.pdbx_strand_id
1 'polypeptide(L)'
;MDQRKTKAFFEGRDIHAYNIFGAHLEGDGVRFRVYAPNAKNISVIGTFNDWDDQASKMKKDKRGIWECFVQGAKNQDSYKYRVWQANGELVDKMDPYAFYSELRPNTASIISDLSYDGWTDKEWLNQRNKGFDSPVNIYEMHVGSWRKDDENEEFVQYHEIEKELIEHCKKHHFTHVEVMPLCEYPFDGSWGYQCTGYFSSTSRYGTNHELMHFVNALHEAGIGVIMDFVPVHFVKDNYALGMFDGTPLYEYSKPEDANSEWGTANFDLWKEEVRSFLMSAANFWIDVYHVDGLRMDAISNAIFWHGNKNNGVNEGACDFMKRMNHLLNEAHQGKIMLIAEDSSDFPNVTKPSYAGGLGFDYKWDLGWMNDTLSYLKRDPIYRKWHHHDVTFSMAYFYSERFILPFSHDEVVHGKATIVDKMWGSYEDKFAQARALYVYMFAHPGKKLNFMGNEIGQLREW
;
A
#
# COMPACT_ATOMS: atom_id res chain seq x y z
N MET A 1 -23.12 6.40 -20.60
CA MET A 1 -21.90 5.55 -20.69
C MET A 1 -22.24 4.16 -21.21
N ASP A 2 -21.36 3.53 -22.02
CA ASP A 2 -21.56 2.15 -22.51
C ASP A 2 -21.52 1.16 -21.34
N GLN A 3 -22.61 0.43 -21.14
CA GLN A 3 -22.74 -0.54 -20.03
C GLN A 3 -21.70 -1.66 -20.07
N ARG A 4 -21.18 -1.98 -21.24
CA ARG A 4 -20.16 -3.01 -21.42
C ARG A 4 -18.83 -2.63 -20.75
N LYS A 5 -18.47 -1.33 -20.79
CA LYS A 5 -17.23 -0.82 -20.20
C LYS A 5 -17.17 -0.89 -18.68
N THR A 6 -18.34 -0.88 -18.00
CA THR A 6 -18.42 -0.90 -16.53
C THR A 6 -18.97 -2.21 -15.98
N LYS A 7 -19.18 -3.23 -16.83
CA LYS A 7 -19.71 -4.52 -16.39
C LYS A 7 -18.79 -5.17 -15.33
N ALA A 8 -17.50 -5.23 -15.60
CA ALA A 8 -16.52 -5.82 -14.70
C ALA A 8 -16.47 -5.10 -13.34
N PHE A 9 -16.64 -3.77 -13.32
CA PHE A 9 -16.69 -2.97 -12.10
C PHE A 9 -17.83 -3.41 -11.18
N PHE A 10 -19.04 -3.57 -11.71
CA PHE A 10 -20.21 -4.02 -10.93
C PHE A 10 -20.21 -5.52 -10.62
N GLU A 11 -19.33 -6.29 -11.21
CA GLU A 11 -19.13 -7.72 -10.93
C GLU A 11 -17.94 -7.98 -10.02
N GLY A 12 -17.32 -6.93 -9.46
CA GLY A 12 -16.21 -7.04 -8.51
C GLY A 12 -14.97 -7.72 -9.09
N ARG A 13 -14.67 -7.47 -10.37
CA ARG A 13 -13.53 -8.07 -11.07
C ARG A 13 -12.80 -7.10 -12.01
N ASP A 14 -13.06 -5.79 -11.86
CA ASP A 14 -12.37 -4.78 -12.65
C ASP A 14 -11.05 -4.40 -11.98
N ILE A 15 -9.94 -4.65 -12.66
CA ILE A 15 -8.60 -4.22 -12.23
C ILE A 15 -8.12 -2.97 -12.97
N HIS A 16 -8.98 -2.36 -13.82
CA HIS A 16 -8.66 -1.19 -14.64
C HIS A 16 -9.71 -0.08 -14.50
N ALA A 17 -10.46 -0.02 -13.40
CA ALA A 17 -11.51 0.98 -13.20
C ALA A 17 -10.97 2.42 -13.26
N TYR A 18 -9.68 2.64 -12.99
CA TYR A 18 -9.00 3.92 -13.17
C TYR A 18 -8.96 4.42 -14.62
N ASN A 19 -9.16 3.57 -15.63
CA ASN A 19 -9.33 4.00 -17.02
C ASN A 19 -10.74 4.57 -17.31
N ILE A 20 -11.64 4.44 -16.33
CA ILE A 20 -13.04 4.87 -16.46
C ILE A 20 -13.32 6.04 -15.52
N PHE A 21 -13.01 5.86 -14.24
CA PHE A 21 -13.26 6.82 -13.16
C PHE A 21 -12.06 7.77 -13.00
N GLY A 22 -12.31 8.92 -12.37
CA GLY A 22 -11.31 9.96 -12.20
C GLY A 22 -11.43 11.08 -13.23
N ALA A 23 -10.37 11.87 -13.32
CA ALA A 23 -10.23 12.99 -14.25
C ALA A 23 -9.32 12.60 -15.43
N HIS A 24 -9.87 12.55 -16.63
CA HIS A 24 -9.15 12.15 -17.84
C HIS A 24 -9.05 13.29 -18.83
N LEU A 25 -7.83 13.61 -19.28
CA LEU A 25 -7.58 14.58 -20.33
C LEU A 25 -8.17 14.07 -21.66
N GLU A 26 -9.07 14.84 -22.25
CA GLU A 26 -9.72 14.53 -23.54
C GLU A 26 -9.77 15.79 -24.43
N GLY A 27 -8.99 15.83 -25.49
CA GLY A 27 -8.99 16.96 -26.43
C GLY A 27 -8.66 18.28 -25.78
N ASP A 28 -9.61 19.23 -25.74
CA ASP A 28 -9.45 20.59 -25.16
C ASP A 28 -10.03 20.73 -23.76
N GLY A 29 -10.21 19.61 -23.04
CA GLY A 29 -10.76 19.62 -21.69
C GLY A 29 -10.52 18.33 -20.92
N VAL A 30 -11.34 18.13 -19.89
CA VAL A 30 -11.25 16.99 -18.98
C VAL A 30 -12.60 16.34 -18.76
N ARG A 31 -12.63 15.02 -18.82
CA ARG A 31 -13.79 14.22 -18.47
C ARG A 31 -13.66 13.71 -17.05
N PHE A 32 -14.64 14.03 -16.24
CA PHE A 32 -14.74 13.60 -14.84
C PHE A 32 -15.80 12.52 -14.70
N ARG A 33 -15.48 11.43 -13.98
CA ARG A 33 -16.42 10.36 -13.63
C ARG A 33 -16.22 9.87 -12.21
N VAL A 34 -17.33 9.71 -11.49
CA VAL A 34 -17.34 9.18 -10.14
C VAL A 34 -18.57 8.29 -9.89
N TYR A 35 -18.39 7.23 -9.12
CA TYR A 35 -19.48 6.37 -8.65
C TYR A 35 -20.01 6.88 -7.32
N ALA A 36 -21.28 7.29 -7.27
CA ALA A 36 -21.95 7.80 -6.09
C ALA A 36 -23.48 7.61 -6.23
N PRO A 37 -23.96 6.36 -6.05
CA PRO A 37 -25.35 5.99 -6.41
C PRO A 37 -26.41 6.70 -5.61
N ASN A 38 -26.11 7.12 -4.36
CA ASN A 38 -27.08 7.72 -3.47
C ASN A 38 -26.98 9.26 -3.38
N ALA A 39 -25.96 9.87 -3.99
CA ALA A 39 -25.86 11.32 -4.07
C ALA A 39 -27.08 11.92 -4.80
N LYS A 40 -27.59 13.05 -4.28
CA LYS A 40 -28.70 13.81 -4.87
C LYS A 40 -28.24 14.64 -6.07
N ASN A 41 -27.06 15.23 -5.96
CA ASN A 41 -26.41 15.98 -7.04
C ASN A 41 -24.90 16.02 -6.83
N ILE A 42 -24.13 16.18 -7.93
CA ILE A 42 -22.69 16.39 -7.89
C ILE A 42 -22.30 17.47 -8.91
N SER A 43 -21.42 18.38 -8.50
CA SER A 43 -20.72 19.31 -9.38
C SER A 43 -19.23 19.15 -9.24
N VAL A 44 -18.47 19.32 -10.33
CA VAL A 44 -17.02 19.46 -10.28
C VAL A 44 -16.68 20.93 -10.07
N ILE A 45 -15.94 21.22 -9.05
CA ILE A 45 -15.45 22.56 -8.71
C ILE A 45 -13.92 22.57 -8.74
N GLY A 46 -13.31 23.63 -9.21
CA GLY A 46 -11.86 23.69 -9.32
C GLY A 46 -11.35 25.04 -9.85
N THR A 47 -10.04 25.13 -10.05
CA THR A 47 -9.37 26.32 -10.54
C THR A 47 -9.85 26.77 -11.92
N PHE A 48 -10.34 25.86 -12.73
CA PHE A 48 -10.86 26.10 -14.09
C PHE A 48 -12.24 26.75 -14.12
N ASN A 49 -12.96 26.83 -13.01
CA ASN A 49 -14.29 27.43 -12.93
C ASN A 49 -14.51 28.25 -11.66
N ASP A 50 -13.43 28.78 -11.09
CA ASP A 50 -13.45 29.62 -9.86
C ASP A 50 -14.19 28.96 -8.68
N TRP A 51 -14.18 27.63 -8.63
CA TRP A 51 -14.87 26.80 -7.61
C TRP A 51 -16.39 26.97 -7.60
N ASP A 52 -16.99 27.40 -8.74
CA ASP A 52 -18.43 27.58 -8.91
C ASP A 52 -19.12 26.23 -9.14
N ASP A 53 -20.06 25.89 -8.26
CA ASP A 53 -20.83 24.65 -8.32
C ASP A 53 -21.94 24.65 -9.38
N GLN A 54 -22.24 25.79 -9.98
CA GLN A 54 -23.24 25.90 -11.06
C GLN A 54 -22.63 25.67 -12.45
N ALA A 55 -21.30 25.89 -12.58
CA ALA A 55 -20.62 25.87 -13.88
C ALA A 55 -20.44 24.47 -14.46
N SER A 56 -20.18 23.46 -13.62
CA SER A 56 -19.81 22.11 -14.07
C SER A 56 -20.62 21.00 -13.36
N LYS A 57 -21.95 21.02 -13.58
CA LYS A 57 -22.87 20.01 -13.02
C LYS A 57 -22.70 18.67 -13.73
N MET A 58 -22.62 17.60 -12.96
CA MET A 58 -22.53 16.24 -13.47
C MET A 58 -23.91 15.65 -13.77
N LYS A 59 -23.95 14.68 -14.67
CA LYS A 59 -25.16 13.91 -15.00
C LYS A 59 -25.01 12.48 -14.50
N LYS A 60 -26.03 12.00 -13.76
CA LYS A 60 -26.08 10.64 -13.22
C LYS A 60 -26.68 9.68 -14.26
N ASP A 61 -26.01 8.56 -14.47
CA ASP A 61 -26.60 7.44 -15.22
C ASP A 61 -27.46 6.53 -14.33
N LYS A 62 -28.12 5.53 -14.92
CA LYS A 62 -29.04 4.62 -14.21
C LYS A 62 -28.36 3.73 -13.16
N ARG A 63 -27.03 3.62 -13.17
CA ARG A 63 -26.24 2.78 -12.26
C ARG A 63 -25.54 3.58 -11.17
N GLY A 64 -25.76 4.90 -11.14
CA GLY A 64 -25.17 5.77 -10.12
C GLY A 64 -23.81 6.34 -10.48
N ILE A 65 -23.40 6.24 -11.74
CA ILE A 65 -22.19 6.89 -12.23
C ILE A 65 -22.53 8.32 -12.65
N TRP A 66 -21.76 9.27 -12.12
CA TRP A 66 -21.84 10.68 -12.47
C TRP A 66 -20.74 11.03 -13.45
N GLU A 67 -21.07 11.82 -14.47
CA GLU A 67 -20.14 12.23 -15.53
C GLU A 67 -20.37 13.69 -15.94
N CYS A 68 -19.29 14.43 -16.20
CA CYS A 68 -19.33 15.65 -16.99
C CYS A 68 -18.03 15.81 -17.80
N PHE A 69 -18.07 16.63 -18.84
CA PHE A 69 -16.89 17.11 -19.56
C PHE A 69 -16.77 18.61 -19.29
N VAL A 70 -15.56 19.05 -18.94
CA VAL A 70 -15.27 20.45 -18.65
C VAL A 70 -14.23 20.95 -19.66
N GLN A 71 -14.69 21.77 -20.61
CA GLN A 71 -13.85 22.39 -21.61
C GLN A 71 -12.92 23.42 -20.94
N GLY A 72 -11.66 23.45 -21.33
CA GLY A 72 -10.64 24.37 -20.79
C GLY A 72 -9.98 23.93 -19.49
N ALA A 73 -10.53 22.93 -18.77
CA ALA A 73 -9.81 22.28 -17.68
C ALA A 73 -8.58 21.55 -18.25
N LYS A 74 -7.46 21.55 -17.50
CA LYS A 74 -6.17 21.07 -18.01
C LYS A 74 -5.34 20.40 -16.93
N ASN A 75 -4.25 19.79 -17.36
CA ASN A 75 -3.23 19.23 -16.47
C ASN A 75 -2.78 20.27 -15.41
N GLN A 76 -2.64 19.83 -14.17
CA GLN A 76 -2.26 20.62 -12.97
C GLN A 76 -3.38 21.51 -12.40
N ASP A 77 -4.59 21.51 -12.96
CA ASP A 77 -5.71 22.16 -12.28
C ASP A 77 -6.13 21.38 -11.03
N SER A 78 -6.41 22.11 -9.95
CA SER A 78 -6.95 21.54 -8.71
C SER A 78 -8.48 21.45 -8.78
N TYR A 79 -9.05 20.36 -8.25
CA TYR A 79 -10.50 20.15 -8.26
C TYR A 79 -10.98 19.33 -7.07
N LYS A 80 -12.31 19.43 -6.82
CA LYS A 80 -13.08 18.58 -5.90
C LYS A 80 -14.43 18.24 -6.52
N TYR A 81 -15.07 17.22 -5.97
CA TYR A 81 -16.50 16.98 -6.16
C TYR A 81 -17.29 17.64 -5.03
N ARG A 82 -18.15 18.58 -5.36
CA ARG A 82 -19.16 19.12 -4.43
C ARG A 82 -20.38 18.21 -4.47
N VAL A 83 -20.58 17.45 -3.38
CA VAL A 83 -21.57 16.38 -3.30
C VAL A 83 -22.74 16.81 -2.42
N TRP A 84 -23.94 16.86 -3.00
CA TRP A 84 -25.19 16.89 -2.24
C TRP A 84 -25.53 15.46 -1.84
N GLN A 85 -25.24 15.12 -0.61
CA GLN A 85 -25.34 13.77 -0.07
C GLN A 85 -26.79 13.31 0.16
N ALA A 86 -26.99 12.00 0.28
CA ALA A 86 -28.29 11.39 0.53
C ALA A 86 -28.95 11.91 1.82
N ASN A 87 -28.17 12.17 2.86
CA ASN A 87 -28.59 12.74 4.14
C ASN A 87 -28.96 14.23 4.07
N GLY A 88 -28.67 14.90 2.95
CA GLY A 88 -28.96 16.33 2.72
C GLY A 88 -27.80 17.27 3.02
N GLU A 89 -26.67 16.77 3.45
CA GLU A 89 -25.45 17.56 3.64
C GLU A 89 -24.80 17.92 2.32
N LEU A 90 -24.07 19.04 2.30
CA LEU A 90 -23.25 19.48 1.20
C LEU A 90 -21.79 19.36 1.63
N VAL A 91 -21.01 18.52 0.92
CA VAL A 91 -19.62 18.23 1.28
C VAL A 91 -18.74 18.29 0.04
N ASP A 92 -17.58 18.92 0.18
CA ASP A 92 -16.55 18.92 -0.86
C ASP A 92 -15.63 17.71 -0.66
N LYS A 93 -15.66 16.77 -1.60
CA LYS A 93 -14.94 15.51 -1.59
C LYS A 93 -13.77 15.53 -2.57
N MET A 94 -12.63 14.94 -2.17
CA MET A 94 -11.60 14.58 -3.14
C MET A 94 -12.13 13.49 -4.10
N ASP A 95 -11.52 13.37 -5.25
CA ASP A 95 -11.85 12.29 -6.18
C ASP A 95 -11.28 10.96 -5.65
N PRO A 96 -12.11 9.91 -5.47
CA PRO A 96 -11.62 8.59 -5.07
C PRO A 96 -10.58 7.99 -6.03
N TYR A 97 -10.62 8.40 -7.31
CA TYR A 97 -9.68 7.99 -8.36
C TYR A 97 -8.71 9.11 -8.75
N ALA A 98 -8.46 10.08 -7.87
CA ALA A 98 -7.47 11.11 -8.13
C ALA A 98 -6.09 10.49 -8.39
N PHE A 99 -5.41 10.91 -9.46
CA PHE A 99 -4.08 10.45 -9.80
C PHE A 99 -2.97 11.26 -9.13
N TYR A 100 -3.30 12.44 -8.62
CA TYR A 100 -2.41 13.27 -7.84
C TYR A 100 -3.22 14.18 -6.91
N SER A 101 -2.60 14.69 -5.86
CA SER A 101 -3.27 15.51 -4.83
C SER A 101 -2.41 16.69 -4.43
N GLU A 102 -3.03 17.74 -3.90
CA GLU A 102 -2.30 18.82 -3.25
C GLU A 102 -1.54 18.34 -2.02
N LEU A 103 -0.41 18.97 -1.74
CA LEU A 103 0.30 18.75 -0.48
C LEU A 103 -0.54 19.26 0.70
N ARG A 104 -0.58 18.46 1.76
CA ARG A 104 -1.22 18.87 3.01
C ARG A 104 -0.76 20.26 3.49
N PRO A 105 -1.58 21.09 4.12
CA PRO A 105 -2.94 20.79 4.63
C PRO A 105 -4.03 20.93 3.57
N ASN A 106 -3.71 21.21 2.33
CA ASN A 106 -4.65 21.27 1.23
C ASN A 106 -5.20 19.85 0.93
N THR A 107 -6.40 19.79 0.33
CA THR A 107 -7.13 18.52 0.20
C THR A 107 -7.80 18.34 -1.18
N ALA A 108 -7.41 19.15 -2.18
CA ALA A 108 -7.95 18.98 -3.50
C ALA A 108 -7.20 17.90 -4.29
N SER A 109 -7.90 17.27 -5.19
CA SER A 109 -7.32 16.43 -6.23
C SER A 109 -6.70 17.31 -7.32
N ILE A 110 -5.67 16.82 -7.98
CA ILE A 110 -5.00 17.51 -9.10
C ILE A 110 -5.19 16.68 -10.37
N ILE A 111 -5.60 17.32 -11.45
CA ILE A 111 -5.63 16.69 -12.78
C ILE A 111 -4.20 16.38 -13.18
N SER A 112 -3.89 15.12 -13.43
CA SER A 112 -2.53 14.69 -13.74
C SER A 112 -2.48 13.86 -15.00
N ASP A 113 -1.55 14.24 -15.89
CA ASP A 113 -1.15 13.41 -17.02
C ASP A 113 -0.21 12.31 -16.51
N LEU A 114 -0.61 11.07 -16.73
CA LEU A 114 0.16 9.87 -16.36
C LEU A 114 1.04 9.36 -17.50
N SER A 115 1.03 10.00 -18.65
CA SER A 115 1.94 9.64 -19.75
C SER A 115 3.39 9.92 -19.36
N TYR A 116 4.26 8.94 -19.54
CA TYR A 116 5.68 9.06 -19.22
C TYR A 116 6.54 8.36 -20.27
N ASP A 117 7.33 9.14 -20.99
CA ASP A 117 8.17 8.66 -22.08
C ASP A 117 9.58 8.21 -21.62
N GLY A 118 9.88 8.37 -20.32
CA GLY A 118 11.18 8.05 -19.75
C GLY A 118 11.43 6.58 -19.41
N TRP A 119 10.46 5.68 -19.64
CA TRP A 119 10.61 4.27 -19.34
C TRP A 119 11.66 3.57 -20.22
N THR A 120 12.66 2.97 -19.61
CA THR A 120 13.71 2.15 -20.26
C THR A 120 13.77 0.72 -19.69
N ASP A 121 12.90 0.41 -18.75
CA ASP A 121 12.88 -0.81 -17.92
C ASP A 121 12.24 -2.05 -18.59
N LYS A 122 11.97 -2.02 -19.89
CA LYS A 122 11.29 -3.12 -20.61
C LYS A 122 11.95 -4.48 -20.43
N GLU A 123 13.29 -4.51 -20.41
CA GLU A 123 14.03 -5.76 -20.20
C GLU A 123 13.80 -6.29 -18.78
N TRP A 124 13.84 -5.40 -17.78
CA TRP A 124 13.53 -5.73 -16.38
C TRP A 124 12.13 -6.33 -16.25
N LEU A 125 11.10 -5.68 -16.79
CA LEU A 125 9.70 -6.16 -16.73
C LEU A 125 9.53 -7.53 -17.39
N ASN A 126 10.32 -7.83 -18.43
CA ASN A 126 10.32 -9.14 -19.07
C ASN A 126 10.95 -10.24 -18.21
N GLN A 127 12.00 -9.90 -17.45
CA GLN A 127 12.81 -10.84 -16.67
C GLN A 127 12.36 -10.95 -15.21
N ARG A 128 11.68 -9.91 -14.66
CA ARG A 128 11.22 -9.92 -13.27
C ARG A 128 10.41 -11.18 -12.97
N ASN A 129 10.54 -11.67 -11.77
CA ASN A 129 9.89 -12.89 -11.31
C ASN A 129 9.66 -12.85 -9.81
N LYS A 130 9.00 -13.86 -9.28
CA LYS A 130 8.63 -13.94 -7.86
C LYS A 130 9.79 -14.31 -6.92
N GLY A 131 10.96 -14.60 -7.44
CA GLY A 131 12.12 -14.93 -6.63
C GLY A 131 12.04 -16.28 -5.91
N PHE A 132 11.17 -17.22 -6.32
CA PHE A 132 11.04 -18.50 -5.62
C PHE A 132 12.34 -19.29 -5.56
N ASP A 133 13.08 -19.33 -6.68
CA ASP A 133 14.31 -20.10 -6.86
C ASP A 133 15.58 -19.23 -6.80
N SER A 134 15.47 -17.98 -6.34
CA SER A 134 16.59 -17.05 -6.24
C SER A 134 16.62 -16.34 -4.88
N PRO A 135 17.78 -15.82 -4.45
CA PRO A 135 17.83 -14.99 -3.24
C PRO A 135 16.93 -13.76 -3.37
N VAL A 136 16.18 -13.46 -2.31
CA VAL A 136 15.43 -12.22 -2.16
C VAL A 136 15.82 -11.63 -0.81
N ASN A 137 16.39 -10.43 -0.86
CA ASN A 137 16.81 -9.63 0.29
C ASN A 137 16.23 -8.22 0.10
N ILE A 138 15.25 -7.89 0.92
CA ILE A 138 14.42 -6.68 0.79
C ILE A 138 14.94 -5.62 1.76
N TYR A 139 15.11 -4.40 1.26
CA TYR A 139 15.36 -3.20 2.03
C TYR A 139 14.07 -2.40 2.18
N GLU A 140 13.46 -2.46 3.36
CA GLU A 140 12.28 -1.68 3.67
C GLU A 140 12.68 -0.26 4.06
N MET A 141 12.00 0.75 3.51
CA MET A 141 12.34 2.14 3.79
C MET A 141 11.12 3.08 3.75
N HIS A 142 11.25 4.17 4.53
CA HIS A 142 10.38 5.33 4.43
C HIS A 142 11.11 6.43 3.63
N VAL A 143 10.56 6.79 2.47
CA VAL A 143 11.22 7.73 1.53
C VAL A 143 11.55 9.06 2.20
N GLY A 144 10.59 9.68 2.86
CA GLY A 144 10.73 11.04 3.40
C GLY A 144 11.67 11.19 4.60
N SER A 145 12.22 10.11 5.15
CA SER A 145 13.15 10.17 6.28
C SER A 145 14.46 9.42 6.05
N TRP A 146 14.66 8.86 4.84
CA TRP A 146 15.89 8.16 4.53
C TRP A 146 17.04 9.13 4.31
N ARG A 147 18.10 9.03 5.15
CA ARG A 147 19.30 9.91 5.12
C ARG A 147 18.98 11.40 5.03
N LYS A 148 18.05 11.85 5.84
CA LYS A 148 17.69 13.25 5.92
C LYS A 148 18.86 14.08 6.51
N ASP A 149 19.43 14.99 5.73
CA ASP A 149 20.61 15.78 6.10
C ASP A 149 20.24 17.05 6.88
N ASP A 150 19.11 17.67 6.59
CA ASP A 150 18.65 18.90 7.25
C ASP A 150 17.38 18.66 8.08
N GLU A 151 17.44 19.02 9.37
CA GLU A 151 16.28 18.94 10.26
C GLU A 151 15.14 19.91 9.86
N ASN A 152 15.45 20.93 9.04
CA ASN A 152 14.48 21.88 8.53
C ASN A 152 13.81 21.43 7.22
N GLU A 153 14.35 20.45 6.51
CA GLU A 153 13.68 19.85 5.36
C GLU A 153 12.46 19.08 5.82
N GLU A 154 11.34 19.35 5.20
CA GLU A 154 10.09 18.71 5.56
C GLU A 154 10.07 17.24 5.09
N PHE A 155 10.44 17.01 3.81
CA PHE A 155 10.52 15.67 3.20
C PHE A 155 11.67 15.60 2.21
N VAL A 156 12.35 14.45 2.20
CA VAL A 156 13.35 14.12 1.17
C VAL A 156 12.63 13.75 -0.13
N GLN A 157 13.18 14.24 -1.26
CA GLN A 157 12.58 14.02 -2.59
C GLN A 157 13.20 12.80 -3.28
N TYR A 158 12.46 12.19 -4.22
CA TYR A 158 12.93 11.01 -4.96
C TYR A 158 14.29 11.22 -5.64
N HIS A 159 14.47 12.35 -6.32
CA HIS A 159 15.70 12.66 -7.06
C HIS A 159 16.92 12.88 -6.15
N GLU A 160 16.73 13.25 -4.88
CA GLU A 160 17.81 13.48 -3.93
C GLU A 160 18.42 12.17 -3.43
N ILE A 161 17.60 11.12 -3.27
CA ILE A 161 18.02 9.87 -2.67
C ILE A 161 18.38 8.77 -3.69
N GLU A 162 17.93 8.89 -4.94
CA GLU A 162 17.99 7.83 -5.96
C GLU A 162 19.38 7.21 -6.10
N LYS A 163 20.38 8.04 -6.36
CA LYS A 163 21.75 7.58 -6.59
C LYS A 163 22.34 6.88 -5.37
N GLU A 164 22.20 7.49 -4.19
CA GLU A 164 22.75 6.96 -2.96
C GLU A 164 22.03 5.68 -2.53
N LEU A 165 20.72 5.59 -2.75
CA LEU A 165 19.95 4.38 -2.46
C LEU A 165 20.40 3.21 -3.36
N ILE A 166 20.62 3.46 -4.65
CA ILE A 166 21.13 2.45 -5.58
C ILE A 166 22.50 1.96 -5.13
N GLU A 167 23.42 2.87 -4.79
CA GLU A 167 24.76 2.53 -4.30
C GLU A 167 24.68 1.73 -2.99
N HIS A 168 23.81 2.13 -2.08
CA HIS A 168 23.56 1.45 -0.81
C HIS A 168 23.06 0.02 -1.02
N CYS A 169 22.02 -0.14 -1.82
CA CYS A 169 21.44 -1.46 -2.12
C CYS A 169 22.45 -2.40 -2.77
N LYS A 170 23.22 -1.91 -3.73
CA LYS A 170 24.28 -2.71 -4.38
C LYS A 170 25.38 -3.11 -3.39
N LYS A 171 25.83 -2.19 -2.54
CA LYS A 171 26.86 -2.44 -1.53
C LYS A 171 26.44 -3.51 -0.53
N HIS A 172 25.17 -3.50 -0.12
CA HIS A 172 24.62 -4.42 0.89
C HIS A 172 23.90 -5.63 0.30
N HIS A 173 23.94 -5.79 -1.04
CA HIS A 173 23.31 -6.91 -1.77
C HIS A 173 21.79 -7.01 -1.54
N PHE A 174 21.11 -5.88 -1.40
CA PHE A 174 19.66 -5.85 -1.44
C PHE A 174 19.18 -6.05 -2.88
N THR A 175 18.20 -6.92 -3.06
CA THR A 175 17.63 -7.25 -4.37
C THR A 175 16.40 -6.42 -4.70
N HIS A 176 15.70 -5.97 -3.67
CA HIS A 176 14.48 -5.17 -3.78
C HIS A 176 14.49 -4.07 -2.73
N VAL A 177 13.86 -2.96 -3.06
CA VAL A 177 13.45 -1.92 -2.11
C VAL A 177 11.95 -2.08 -1.87
N GLU A 178 11.53 -2.19 -0.61
CA GLU A 178 10.13 -2.10 -0.22
C GLU A 178 9.88 -0.71 0.35
N VAL A 179 9.05 0.06 -0.32
CA VAL A 179 8.70 1.42 0.11
C VAL A 179 7.43 1.39 0.94
N MET A 180 7.47 2.00 2.13
CA MET A 180 6.28 2.24 2.94
C MET A 180 5.23 2.99 2.12
N PRO A 181 3.94 3.01 2.51
CA PRO A 181 2.85 3.42 1.61
C PRO A 181 3.08 4.75 0.91
N LEU A 182 2.96 4.75 -0.42
CA LEU A 182 3.09 5.93 -1.27
C LEU A 182 1.74 6.53 -1.67
N CYS A 183 0.63 5.93 -1.28
CA CYS A 183 -0.71 6.52 -1.43
C CYS A 183 -0.80 7.84 -0.65
N GLU A 184 -1.58 8.82 -1.16
CA GLU A 184 -1.75 10.10 -0.45
C GLU A 184 -2.46 9.91 0.90
N TYR A 185 -2.05 10.68 1.90
CA TYR A 185 -2.54 10.58 3.28
C TYR A 185 -2.44 11.94 4.00
N PRO A 186 -3.34 12.25 4.99
CA PRO A 186 -3.40 13.58 5.60
C PRO A 186 -2.44 13.79 6.76
N PHE A 187 -2.06 12.72 7.47
CA PHE A 187 -1.33 12.79 8.73
C PHE A 187 0.03 12.10 8.65
N ASP A 188 1.12 12.87 8.74
CA ASP A 188 2.49 12.37 8.59
C ASP A 188 2.84 11.26 9.58
N GLY A 189 2.36 11.36 10.81
CA GLY A 189 2.57 10.35 11.85
C GLY A 189 1.89 8.99 11.56
N SER A 190 1.10 8.89 10.50
CA SER A 190 0.57 7.61 10.04
C SER A 190 1.50 6.85 9.09
N TRP A 191 2.62 7.47 8.67
CA TRP A 191 3.60 6.89 7.74
C TRP A 191 3.00 6.41 6.40
N GLY A 192 1.81 6.90 6.05
CA GLY A 192 1.07 6.50 4.86
C GLY A 192 0.02 5.40 5.08
N TYR A 193 -0.09 4.81 6.28
CA TYR A 193 -1.10 3.75 6.54
C TYR A 193 -2.53 4.27 6.70
N GLN A 194 -2.73 5.60 6.80
CA GLN A 194 -4.06 6.23 6.84
C GLN A 194 -4.37 6.90 5.50
N CYS A 195 -4.55 6.10 4.45
CA CYS A 195 -4.73 6.57 3.08
C CYS A 195 -6.03 7.37 2.87
N THR A 196 -5.94 8.40 2.04
CA THR A 196 -7.08 9.12 1.45
C THR A 196 -7.15 8.90 -0.07
N GLY A 197 -6.02 8.83 -0.77
CA GLY A 197 -5.93 8.77 -2.23
C GLY A 197 -5.26 7.48 -2.72
N TYR A 198 -6.04 6.44 -3.03
CA TYR A 198 -5.53 5.11 -3.40
C TYR A 198 -4.84 5.05 -4.76
N PHE A 199 -5.13 5.99 -5.65
CA PHE A 199 -4.51 6.13 -6.98
C PHE A 199 -3.58 7.33 -7.07
N SER A 200 -3.46 8.12 -5.99
CA SER A 200 -2.65 9.32 -5.92
C SER A 200 -1.33 9.01 -5.22
N SER A 201 -0.21 9.18 -5.93
CA SER A 201 1.08 9.20 -5.26
C SER A 201 1.15 10.41 -4.34
N THR A 202 1.66 10.22 -3.12
CA THR A 202 1.79 11.33 -2.17
C THR A 202 2.68 12.43 -2.75
N SER A 203 2.20 13.67 -2.66
CA SER A 203 2.94 14.85 -3.12
C SER A 203 4.10 15.28 -2.20
N ARG A 204 4.34 14.53 -1.13
CA ARG A 204 5.43 14.79 -0.18
C ARG A 204 6.81 14.60 -0.79
N TYR A 205 6.96 13.61 -1.67
CA TYR A 205 8.27 13.14 -2.14
C TYR A 205 8.58 13.51 -3.59
N GLY A 206 7.65 14.18 -4.25
CA GLY A 206 7.77 14.60 -5.64
C GLY A 206 6.52 14.34 -6.47
N THR A 207 6.63 14.55 -7.77
CA THR A 207 5.57 14.37 -8.75
C THR A 207 5.41 12.91 -9.16
N ASN A 208 4.31 12.58 -9.86
CA ASN A 208 4.11 11.27 -10.48
C ASN A 208 5.26 10.86 -11.40
N HIS A 209 5.76 11.79 -12.22
CA HIS A 209 6.85 11.52 -13.16
C HIS A 209 8.19 11.30 -12.45
N GLU A 210 8.45 11.99 -11.33
CA GLU A 210 9.64 11.76 -10.52
C GLU A 210 9.60 10.38 -9.84
N LEU A 211 8.42 9.93 -9.38
CA LEU A 211 8.26 8.56 -8.89
C LEU A 211 8.48 7.52 -10.01
N MET A 212 7.94 7.75 -11.22
CA MET A 212 8.17 6.87 -12.37
C MET A 212 9.66 6.82 -12.72
N HIS A 213 10.34 7.97 -12.71
CA HIS A 213 11.80 8.02 -12.92
C HIS A 213 12.56 7.22 -11.86
N PHE A 214 12.22 7.40 -10.60
CA PHE A 214 12.83 6.71 -9.47
C PHE A 214 12.70 5.18 -9.58
N VAL A 215 11.52 4.68 -9.92
CA VAL A 215 11.30 3.24 -10.15
C VAL A 215 12.13 2.75 -11.34
N ASN A 216 12.12 3.50 -12.46
CA ASN A 216 12.91 3.17 -13.64
C ASN A 216 14.41 3.08 -13.35
N ALA A 217 14.96 4.02 -12.58
CA ALA A 217 16.37 4.03 -12.21
C ALA A 217 16.77 2.83 -11.32
N LEU A 218 15.90 2.42 -10.41
CA LEU A 218 16.10 1.20 -9.62
C LEU A 218 16.10 -0.05 -10.51
N HIS A 219 15.18 -0.15 -11.47
CA HIS A 219 15.14 -1.25 -12.45
C HIS A 219 16.39 -1.31 -13.32
N GLU A 220 16.88 -0.17 -13.84
CA GLU A 220 18.15 -0.10 -14.58
C GLU A 220 19.35 -0.56 -13.73
N ALA A 221 19.28 -0.33 -12.43
CA ALA A 221 20.29 -0.78 -11.48
C ALA A 221 20.20 -2.27 -11.12
N GLY A 222 19.14 -2.97 -11.57
CA GLY A 222 18.87 -4.37 -11.26
C GLY A 222 18.23 -4.57 -9.88
N ILE A 223 17.47 -3.57 -9.39
CA ILE A 223 16.82 -3.56 -8.08
C ILE A 223 15.31 -3.48 -8.30
N GLY A 224 14.55 -4.45 -7.77
CA GLY A 224 13.09 -4.45 -7.80
C GLY A 224 12.48 -3.47 -6.80
N VAL A 225 11.24 -3.07 -7.05
CA VAL A 225 10.47 -2.16 -6.18
C VAL A 225 9.20 -2.84 -5.72
N ILE A 226 9.02 -2.95 -4.41
CA ILE A 226 7.80 -3.43 -3.76
C ILE A 226 7.17 -2.22 -3.08
N MET A 227 5.86 -2.09 -3.15
CA MET A 227 5.12 -1.03 -2.47
C MET A 227 4.25 -1.61 -1.37
N ASP A 228 4.23 -0.96 -0.23
CA ASP A 228 3.30 -1.26 0.84
C ASP A 228 1.90 -0.72 0.51
N PHE A 229 0.91 -1.59 0.52
CA PHE A 229 -0.47 -1.29 0.11
C PHE A 229 -1.46 -1.64 1.23
N VAL A 230 -2.39 -0.73 1.51
CA VAL A 230 -3.32 -0.82 2.64
C VAL A 230 -4.75 -1.14 2.16
N PRO A 231 -5.12 -2.42 1.89
CA PRO A 231 -6.43 -2.77 1.34
C PRO A 231 -7.54 -2.93 2.38
N VAL A 232 -7.22 -2.84 3.67
CA VAL A 232 -8.15 -3.21 4.75
C VAL A 232 -8.96 -2.03 5.26
N HIS A 233 -8.34 -0.87 5.39
CA HIS A 233 -8.97 0.30 6.01
C HIS A 233 -8.51 1.61 5.37
N PHE A 234 -9.26 2.69 5.63
CA PHE A 234 -8.97 4.05 5.18
C PHE A 234 -9.32 5.07 6.26
N VAL A 235 -8.77 6.28 6.16
CA VAL A 235 -9.00 7.35 7.13
C VAL A 235 -10.40 7.97 6.97
N LYS A 236 -10.99 8.42 8.10
CA LYS A 236 -12.37 8.93 8.16
C LYS A 236 -12.52 10.43 7.86
N ASP A 237 -11.48 11.06 7.34
CA ASP A 237 -11.55 12.50 7.01
C ASP A 237 -12.72 12.79 6.09
N ASN A 238 -13.49 13.82 6.45
CA ASN A 238 -14.77 14.12 5.79
C ASN A 238 -14.64 14.45 4.29
N TYR A 239 -13.48 14.95 3.87
CA TYR A 239 -13.22 15.23 2.45
C TYR A 239 -12.82 13.99 1.63
N ALA A 240 -12.56 12.85 2.27
CA ALA A 240 -12.10 11.60 1.65
C ALA A 240 -13.25 10.60 1.41
N LEU A 241 -12.95 9.29 1.48
CA LEU A 241 -13.88 8.22 1.09
C LEU A 241 -15.08 8.04 2.02
N GLY A 242 -14.91 8.31 3.33
CA GLY A 242 -15.94 8.04 4.32
C GLY A 242 -17.26 8.73 4.01
N MET A 243 -18.37 8.00 4.09
CA MET A 243 -19.72 8.49 3.78
C MET A 243 -19.78 9.31 2.49
N PHE A 244 -19.12 8.85 1.42
CA PHE A 244 -18.86 9.64 0.23
C PHE A 244 -20.11 10.28 -0.39
N ASP A 245 -21.18 9.51 -0.53
CA ASP A 245 -22.47 9.99 -1.06
C ASP A 245 -23.52 10.20 0.02
N GLY A 246 -23.11 10.24 1.31
CA GLY A 246 -23.98 10.33 2.47
C GLY A 246 -24.51 8.98 2.97
N THR A 247 -23.94 7.90 2.43
CA THR A 247 -24.18 6.53 2.88
C THR A 247 -22.85 5.80 3.04
N PRO A 248 -22.78 4.67 3.75
CA PRO A 248 -21.59 3.84 3.82
C PRO A 248 -21.29 3.22 2.44
N LEU A 249 -20.68 3.99 1.52
CA LEU A 249 -20.41 3.55 0.16
C LEU A 249 -19.25 2.56 0.10
N TYR A 250 -18.13 2.93 0.73
CA TYR A 250 -16.91 2.12 0.76
C TYR A 250 -16.80 1.26 2.01
N GLU A 251 -17.29 1.75 3.14
CA GLU A 251 -17.24 1.11 4.44
C GLU A 251 -18.42 0.19 4.71
N TYR A 252 -18.28 -0.67 5.73
CA TYR A 252 -19.40 -1.47 6.25
C TYR A 252 -20.51 -0.58 6.81
N SER A 253 -21.76 -1.05 6.68
CA SER A 253 -22.93 -0.29 7.16
C SER A 253 -23.13 -0.39 8.67
N LYS A 254 -22.65 -1.48 9.30
CA LYS A 254 -22.75 -1.67 10.75
C LYS A 254 -21.55 -1.03 11.46
N PRO A 255 -21.76 -0.18 12.46
CA PRO A 255 -20.68 0.51 13.16
C PRO A 255 -19.60 -0.42 13.75
N GLU A 256 -20.00 -1.59 14.27
CA GLU A 256 -19.08 -2.59 14.80
C GLU A 256 -18.13 -3.15 13.75
N ASP A 257 -18.57 -3.30 12.51
CA ASP A 257 -17.78 -3.82 11.40
C ASP A 257 -17.01 -2.68 10.69
N ALA A 258 -17.57 -1.46 10.69
CA ALA A 258 -17.03 -0.29 10.01
C ALA A 258 -15.81 0.32 10.70
N ASN A 259 -15.66 0.14 12.02
CA ASN A 259 -14.57 0.77 12.76
C ASN A 259 -13.41 -0.18 12.97
N SER A 260 -12.19 0.27 12.59
CA SER A 260 -10.96 -0.43 12.93
C SER A 260 -10.48 -0.07 14.34
N GLU A 261 -9.57 -0.86 14.88
CA GLU A 261 -8.89 -0.59 16.15
C GLU A 261 -7.99 0.66 16.10
N TRP A 262 -7.58 1.09 14.90
CA TRP A 262 -6.75 2.30 14.68
C TRP A 262 -7.57 3.59 14.47
N GLY A 263 -8.89 3.56 14.70
CA GLY A 263 -9.76 4.72 14.50
C GLY A 263 -10.12 5.02 13.05
N THR A 264 -9.70 4.18 12.11
CA THR A 264 -10.01 4.26 10.67
C THR A 264 -11.31 3.52 10.33
N ALA A 265 -11.75 3.58 9.07
CA ALA A 265 -12.91 2.85 8.57
C ALA A 265 -12.46 1.61 7.80
N ASN A 266 -13.11 0.46 8.04
CA ASN A 266 -12.88 -0.77 7.30
C ASN A 266 -13.64 -0.76 5.98
N PHE A 267 -12.97 -1.17 4.88
CA PHE A 267 -13.64 -1.41 3.61
C PHE A 267 -14.62 -2.57 3.68
N ASP A 268 -15.81 -2.38 3.11
CA ASP A 268 -16.80 -3.46 2.97
C ASP A 268 -16.42 -4.38 1.78
N LEU A 269 -15.65 -5.40 2.10
CA LEU A 269 -15.12 -6.36 1.12
C LEU A 269 -16.18 -7.36 0.60
N TRP A 270 -17.46 -7.18 0.94
CA TRP A 270 -18.58 -7.88 0.35
C TRP A 270 -19.19 -7.12 -0.84
N LYS A 271 -18.94 -5.81 -0.95
CA LYS A 271 -19.44 -4.98 -2.06
C LYS A 271 -18.56 -5.15 -3.29
N GLU A 272 -19.16 -5.51 -4.42
CA GLU A 272 -18.43 -5.78 -5.66
C GLU A 272 -17.74 -4.51 -6.20
N GLU A 273 -18.36 -3.34 -6.05
CA GLU A 273 -17.76 -2.06 -6.47
C GLU A 273 -16.54 -1.68 -5.61
N VAL A 274 -16.56 -1.99 -4.32
CA VAL A 274 -15.42 -1.77 -3.42
C VAL A 274 -14.27 -2.73 -3.76
N ARG A 275 -14.58 -3.98 -4.08
CA ARG A 275 -13.60 -4.96 -4.56
C ARG A 275 -12.93 -4.47 -5.84
N SER A 276 -13.71 -4.01 -6.82
CA SER A 276 -13.17 -3.45 -8.07
C SER A 276 -12.33 -2.20 -7.83
N PHE A 277 -12.74 -1.32 -6.90
CA PHE A 277 -11.96 -0.15 -6.51
C PHE A 277 -10.57 -0.56 -5.99
N LEU A 278 -10.50 -1.45 -5.02
CA LEU A 278 -9.24 -1.87 -4.40
C LEU A 278 -8.36 -2.70 -5.34
N MET A 279 -8.95 -3.60 -6.12
CA MET A 279 -8.20 -4.38 -7.11
C MET A 279 -7.63 -3.48 -8.22
N SER A 280 -8.40 -2.48 -8.64
CA SER A 280 -7.92 -1.48 -9.60
C SER A 280 -6.82 -0.61 -9.02
N ALA A 281 -6.91 -0.24 -7.74
CA ALA A 281 -5.84 0.51 -7.07
C ALA A 281 -4.56 -0.32 -6.99
N ALA A 282 -4.64 -1.59 -6.58
CA ALA A 282 -3.51 -2.50 -6.57
C ALA A 282 -2.87 -2.65 -7.96
N ASN A 283 -3.69 -2.85 -9.00
CA ASN A 283 -3.19 -2.96 -10.38
C ASN A 283 -2.58 -1.66 -10.90
N PHE A 284 -3.13 -0.50 -10.51
CA PHE A 284 -2.64 0.81 -10.91
C PHE A 284 -1.16 1.02 -10.56
N TRP A 285 -0.76 0.64 -9.36
CA TRP A 285 0.62 0.75 -8.93
C TRP A 285 1.57 -0.16 -9.72
N ILE A 286 1.11 -1.35 -10.10
CA ILE A 286 1.88 -2.30 -10.91
C ILE A 286 1.95 -1.87 -12.38
N ASP A 287 0.82 -1.40 -12.93
CA ASP A 287 0.65 -1.11 -14.36
C ASP A 287 1.19 0.27 -14.75
N VAL A 288 1.00 1.28 -13.89
CA VAL A 288 1.37 2.68 -14.16
C VAL A 288 2.73 3.05 -13.60
N TYR A 289 3.07 2.58 -12.40
CA TYR A 289 4.36 2.86 -11.76
C TYR A 289 5.36 1.72 -11.87
N HIS A 290 5.01 0.62 -12.53
CA HIS A 290 5.86 -0.55 -12.78
C HIS A 290 6.39 -1.25 -11.52
N VAL A 291 5.77 -1.07 -10.34
CA VAL A 291 6.25 -1.78 -9.14
C VAL A 291 6.20 -3.30 -9.34
N ASP A 292 7.16 -4.01 -8.77
CA ASP A 292 7.35 -5.45 -8.96
C ASP A 292 6.52 -6.30 -8.01
N GLY A 293 5.96 -5.67 -6.99
CA GLY A 293 5.12 -6.36 -6.03
C GLY A 293 4.43 -5.43 -5.07
N LEU A 294 3.50 -6.00 -4.32
CA LEU A 294 2.75 -5.31 -3.27
C LEU A 294 2.85 -6.11 -1.97
N ARG A 295 3.18 -5.44 -0.89
CA ARG A 295 2.98 -5.96 0.46
C ARG A 295 1.62 -5.48 0.95
N MET A 296 0.73 -6.41 1.28
CA MET A 296 -0.61 -6.13 1.77
C MET A 296 -0.61 -6.03 3.29
N ASP A 297 -0.89 -4.82 3.78
CA ASP A 297 -0.89 -4.48 5.19
C ASP A 297 -2.07 -5.12 5.93
N ALA A 298 -1.81 -5.59 7.15
CA ALA A 298 -2.79 -6.00 8.18
C ALA A 298 -3.89 -6.95 7.68
N ILE A 299 -3.60 -7.91 6.79
CA ILE A 299 -4.64 -8.76 6.20
C ILE A 299 -5.35 -9.65 7.22
N SER A 300 -4.73 -9.97 8.35
CA SER A 300 -5.39 -10.67 9.46
C SER A 300 -6.62 -9.93 9.98
N ASN A 301 -6.59 -8.59 9.96
CA ASN A 301 -7.70 -7.74 10.37
C ASN A 301 -8.88 -7.76 9.37
N ALA A 302 -8.62 -8.17 8.13
CA ALA A 302 -9.67 -8.42 7.15
C ALA A 302 -10.15 -9.88 7.16
N ILE A 303 -9.23 -10.85 7.34
CA ILE A 303 -9.54 -12.29 7.37
C ILE A 303 -10.49 -12.63 8.52
N PHE A 304 -10.26 -12.05 9.70
CA PHE A 304 -11.10 -12.28 10.87
C PHE A 304 -11.92 -11.03 11.19
N TRP A 305 -13.19 -11.23 11.52
CA TRP A 305 -14.02 -10.13 11.97
C TRP A 305 -13.38 -9.42 13.15
N HIS A 306 -13.21 -8.09 13.03
CA HIS A 306 -12.57 -7.21 14.03
C HIS A 306 -11.14 -7.65 14.40
N GLY A 307 -10.40 -8.24 13.47
CA GLY A 307 -9.04 -8.75 13.71
C GLY A 307 -8.93 -9.91 14.70
N ASN A 308 -10.04 -10.50 15.13
CA ASN A 308 -10.06 -11.51 16.17
C ASN A 308 -10.63 -12.85 15.67
N LYS A 309 -9.80 -13.89 15.68
CA LYS A 309 -10.19 -15.23 15.21
C LYS A 309 -11.42 -15.83 15.93
N ASN A 310 -11.70 -15.41 17.17
CA ASN A 310 -12.87 -15.88 17.91
C ASN A 310 -14.18 -15.32 17.35
N ASN A 311 -14.14 -14.25 16.56
CA ASN A 311 -15.30 -13.67 15.89
C ASN A 311 -15.62 -14.38 14.56
N GLY A 312 -14.79 -15.34 14.15
CA GLY A 312 -14.95 -16.09 12.92
C GLY A 312 -14.30 -15.41 11.69
N VAL A 313 -14.30 -16.16 10.58
CA VAL A 313 -13.68 -15.74 9.32
C VAL A 313 -14.64 -14.84 8.54
N ASN A 314 -14.11 -13.76 7.99
CA ASN A 314 -14.80 -12.91 7.02
C ASN A 314 -14.60 -13.50 5.61
N GLU A 315 -15.53 -14.33 5.19
CA GLU A 315 -15.47 -15.02 3.90
C GLU A 315 -15.44 -14.03 2.71
N GLY A 316 -16.07 -12.86 2.85
CA GLY A 316 -16.05 -11.81 1.83
C GLY A 316 -14.64 -11.25 1.62
N ALA A 317 -13.88 -11.06 2.69
CA ALA A 317 -12.49 -10.63 2.62
C ALA A 317 -11.59 -11.73 2.03
N CYS A 318 -11.79 -12.98 2.43
CA CYS A 318 -11.04 -14.10 1.86
C CYS A 318 -11.31 -14.26 0.35
N ASP A 319 -12.57 -14.13 -0.09
CA ASP A 319 -12.92 -14.16 -1.51
C ASP A 319 -12.32 -12.98 -2.29
N PHE A 320 -12.36 -11.78 -1.70
CA PHE A 320 -11.70 -10.62 -2.27
C PHE A 320 -10.20 -10.86 -2.51
N MET A 321 -9.48 -11.34 -1.49
CA MET A 321 -8.03 -11.61 -1.60
C MET A 321 -7.71 -12.65 -2.67
N LYS A 322 -8.47 -13.77 -2.69
CA LYS A 322 -8.32 -14.82 -3.72
C LYS A 322 -8.53 -14.25 -5.12
N ARG A 323 -9.58 -13.44 -5.31
CA ARG A 323 -9.94 -12.84 -6.58
C ARG A 323 -8.88 -11.82 -7.03
N MET A 324 -8.46 -10.93 -6.14
CA MET A 324 -7.43 -9.95 -6.41
C MET A 324 -6.11 -10.61 -6.81
N ASN A 325 -5.62 -11.53 -6.00
CA ASN A 325 -4.36 -12.23 -6.26
C ASN A 325 -4.40 -13.02 -7.56
N HIS A 326 -5.53 -13.65 -7.88
CA HIS A 326 -5.71 -14.36 -9.15
C HIS A 326 -5.66 -13.41 -10.35
N LEU A 327 -6.45 -12.33 -10.34
CA LEU A 327 -6.56 -11.40 -11.46
C LEU A 327 -5.25 -10.63 -11.70
N LEU A 328 -4.58 -10.19 -10.64
CA LEU A 328 -3.27 -9.54 -10.75
C LEU A 328 -2.21 -10.50 -11.32
N ASN A 329 -2.17 -11.74 -10.85
CA ASN A 329 -1.26 -12.76 -11.38
C ASN A 329 -1.54 -13.06 -12.86
N GLU A 330 -2.80 -13.15 -13.26
CA GLU A 330 -3.19 -13.35 -14.67
C GLU A 330 -2.74 -12.18 -15.53
N ALA A 331 -3.07 -10.94 -15.14
CA ALA A 331 -2.75 -9.73 -15.88
C ALA A 331 -1.24 -9.53 -16.07
N HIS A 332 -0.45 -9.86 -15.06
CA HIS A 332 1.02 -9.70 -15.09
C HIS A 332 1.78 -11.01 -15.28
N GLN A 333 1.15 -12.04 -15.86
CA GLN A 333 1.77 -13.30 -16.26
C GLN A 333 2.50 -14.03 -15.12
N GLY A 334 2.06 -13.86 -13.89
CA GLY A 334 2.68 -14.46 -12.71
C GLY A 334 4.07 -13.93 -12.37
N LYS A 335 4.43 -12.72 -12.80
CA LYS A 335 5.78 -12.14 -12.61
C LYS A 335 5.89 -11.17 -11.44
N ILE A 336 4.79 -10.82 -10.78
CA ILE A 336 4.76 -9.90 -9.65
C ILE A 336 4.74 -10.64 -8.32
N MET A 337 5.25 -10.00 -7.26
CA MET A 337 5.21 -10.53 -5.89
C MET A 337 4.01 -9.98 -5.14
N LEU A 338 3.20 -10.87 -4.56
CA LEU A 338 2.11 -10.52 -3.66
C LEU A 338 2.45 -11.06 -2.27
N ILE A 339 2.70 -10.14 -1.34
CA ILE A 339 3.21 -10.42 0.00
C ILE A 339 2.13 -10.11 1.02
N ALA A 340 1.89 -11.02 1.95
CA ALA A 340 0.93 -10.86 3.03
C ALA A 340 1.63 -10.47 4.34
N GLU A 341 1.22 -9.37 4.95
CA GLU A 341 1.48 -9.16 6.36
C GLU A 341 0.29 -9.72 7.15
N ASP A 342 0.52 -10.89 7.74
CA ASP A 342 -0.49 -11.64 8.50
C ASP A 342 0.12 -12.16 9.80
N SER A 343 -0.37 -11.64 10.91
CA SER A 343 0.04 -12.04 12.27
C SER A 343 -0.69 -13.28 12.79
N SER A 344 -1.60 -13.85 12.00
CA SER A 344 -2.45 -14.96 12.43
C SER A 344 -1.91 -16.34 12.02
N ASP A 345 -2.55 -17.38 12.57
CA ASP A 345 -2.35 -18.78 12.20
C ASP A 345 -3.30 -19.24 11.08
N PHE A 346 -3.86 -18.30 10.29
CA PHE A 346 -4.74 -18.64 9.16
C PHE A 346 -3.98 -19.48 8.14
N PRO A 347 -4.52 -20.65 7.74
CA PRO A 347 -3.78 -21.59 6.93
C PRO A 347 -3.83 -21.27 5.43
N ASN A 348 -2.80 -21.72 4.71
CA ASN A 348 -2.74 -21.67 3.25
C ASN A 348 -2.77 -20.24 2.66
N VAL A 349 -2.21 -19.25 3.34
CA VAL A 349 -2.11 -17.87 2.86
C VAL A 349 -1.34 -17.83 1.54
N THR A 350 -0.22 -18.57 1.44
CA THR A 350 0.64 -18.60 0.25
C THR A 350 0.34 -19.74 -0.72
N LYS A 351 -0.70 -20.54 -0.45
CA LYS A 351 -1.13 -21.57 -1.39
C LYS A 351 -1.94 -20.94 -2.52
N PRO A 352 -1.78 -21.41 -3.77
CA PRO A 352 -2.57 -20.89 -4.90
C PRO A 352 -4.08 -20.96 -4.66
N SER A 353 -4.83 -19.98 -5.15
CA SER A 353 -6.29 -19.90 -4.96
C SER A 353 -7.04 -21.11 -5.52
N TYR A 354 -6.61 -21.61 -6.69
CA TYR A 354 -7.19 -22.83 -7.29
C TYR A 354 -6.96 -24.09 -6.44
N ALA A 355 -6.00 -24.06 -5.51
CA ALA A 355 -5.70 -25.14 -4.58
C ALA A 355 -6.25 -24.86 -3.16
N GLY A 356 -7.14 -23.87 -3.01
CA GLY A 356 -7.82 -23.55 -1.78
C GLY A 356 -7.11 -22.54 -0.87
N GLY A 357 -6.01 -21.93 -1.32
CA GLY A 357 -5.32 -20.87 -0.57
C GLY A 357 -5.81 -19.45 -0.90
N LEU A 358 -5.20 -18.44 -0.28
CA LEU A 358 -5.47 -17.03 -0.57
C LEU A 358 -4.73 -16.52 -1.81
N GLY A 359 -3.69 -17.23 -2.27
CA GLY A 359 -2.96 -16.91 -3.50
C GLY A 359 -1.85 -15.88 -3.37
N PHE A 360 -1.44 -15.54 -2.16
CA PHE A 360 -0.21 -14.76 -1.95
C PHE A 360 1.02 -15.56 -2.32
N ASP A 361 2.10 -14.89 -2.66
CA ASP A 361 3.37 -15.52 -2.97
C ASP A 361 4.22 -15.73 -1.73
N TYR A 362 4.15 -14.79 -0.80
CA TYR A 362 4.88 -14.80 0.45
C TYR A 362 4.03 -14.30 1.61
N LYS A 363 4.44 -14.69 2.82
CA LYS A 363 3.90 -14.22 4.10
C LYS A 363 5.06 -13.81 5.01
N TRP A 364 4.93 -12.70 5.72
CA TRP A 364 5.87 -12.34 6.79
C TRP A 364 5.80 -13.36 7.93
N ASP A 365 6.96 -13.85 8.39
CA ASP A 365 7.05 -14.73 9.56
C ASP A 365 7.21 -13.90 10.84
N LEU A 366 6.11 -13.33 11.29
CA LEU A 366 6.07 -12.55 12.54
C LEU A 366 6.30 -13.43 13.78
N GLY A 367 5.97 -14.72 13.70
CA GLY A 367 6.26 -15.70 14.75
C GLY A 367 7.76 -15.88 14.96
N TRP A 368 8.52 -16.16 13.89
CA TRP A 368 9.97 -16.24 13.94
C TRP A 368 10.61 -14.96 14.47
N MET A 369 10.15 -13.82 14.02
CA MET A 369 10.66 -12.51 14.43
C MET A 369 10.46 -12.29 15.93
N ASN A 370 9.23 -12.47 16.43
CA ASN A 370 8.90 -12.28 17.84
C ASN A 370 9.66 -13.23 18.76
N ASP A 371 9.73 -14.52 18.43
CA ASP A 371 10.42 -15.53 19.22
C ASP A 371 11.94 -15.28 19.27
N THR A 372 12.52 -14.96 18.10
CA THR A 372 13.96 -14.67 17.99
C THR A 372 14.36 -13.44 18.80
N LEU A 373 13.61 -12.34 18.67
CA LEU A 373 13.88 -11.11 19.42
C LEU A 373 13.64 -11.32 20.94
N SER A 374 12.62 -12.07 21.32
CA SER A 374 12.34 -12.42 22.71
C SER A 374 13.49 -13.21 23.33
N TYR A 375 14.05 -14.17 22.59
CA TYR A 375 15.21 -14.95 23.04
C TYR A 375 16.44 -14.06 23.27
N LEU A 376 16.74 -13.15 22.34
CA LEU A 376 17.94 -12.31 22.43
C LEU A 376 17.82 -11.17 23.44
N LYS A 377 16.61 -10.72 23.77
CA LYS A 377 16.36 -9.77 24.88
C LYS A 377 16.64 -10.38 26.27
N ARG A 378 16.60 -11.72 26.40
CA ARG A 378 16.78 -12.39 27.67
C ARG A 378 18.25 -12.33 28.13
N ASP A 379 18.44 -12.25 29.45
CA ASP A 379 19.73 -12.50 30.03
C ASP A 379 20.27 -13.89 29.64
N PRO A 380 21.51 -13.99 29.13
CA PRO A 380 22.10 -15.25 28.70
C PRO A 380 22.01 -16.39 29.68
N ILE A 381 22.01 -16.11 31.01
CA ILE A 381 21.88 -17.14 32.03
C ILE A 381 20.57 -17.92 31.96
N TYR A 382 19.49 -17.31 31.40
CA TYR A 382 18.18 -17.93 31.27
C TYR A 382 17.95 -18.57 29.89
N ARG A 383 18.75 -18.25 28.87
CA ARG A 383 18.56 -18.71 27.49
C ARG A 383 18.52 -20.22 27.33
N LYS A 384 19.27 -20.95 28.15
CA LYS A 384 19.29 -22.42 28.12
C LYS A 384 17.93 -23.07 28.39
N TRP A 385 17.00 -22.40 29.03
CA TRP A 385 15.63 -22.88 29.26
C TRP A 385 14.63 -22.39 28.22
N HIS A 386 15.04 -21.54 27.23
CA HIS A 386 14.23 -20.93 26.21
C HIS A 386 14.70 -21.26 24.80
N HIS A 387 15.41 -22.37 24.65
CA HIS A 387 16.00 -22.76 23.38
C HIS A 387 14.96 -22.98 22.27
N HIS A 388 13.75 -23.36 22.65
CA HIS A 388 12.63 -23.52 21.72
C HIS A 388 12.24 -22.21 21.02
N ASP A 389 12.47 -21.06 21.62
CA ASP A 389 12.15 -19.76 20.99
C ASP A 389 12.91 -19.58 19.66
N VAL A 390 14.14 -20.09 19.53
CA VAL A 390 14.91 -20.02 18.28
C VAL A 390 14.80 -21.27 17.40
N THR A 391 14.14 -22.32 17.87
CA THR A 391 13.99 -23.58 17.10
C THR A 391 12.56 -23.88 16.70
N PHE A 392 11.57 -23.22 17.30
CA PHE A 392 10.14 -23.49 17.05
C PHE A 392 9.74 -23.27 15.59
N SER A 393 10.27 -22.23 14.96
CA SER A 393 10.02 -21.94 13.54
C SER A 393 10.38 -23.10 12.62
N MET A 394 11.34 -23.96 13.00
CA MET A 394 11.71 -25.15 12.25
C MET A 394 10.58 -26.20 12.20
N ALA A 395 9.57 -26.12 13.06
CA ALA A 395 8.40 -26.98 13.01
C ALA A 395 7.40 -26.59 11.91
N TYR A 396 7.43 -25.34 11.46
CA TYR A 396 6.42 -24.84 10.50
C TYR A 396 6.98 -24.11 9.27
N PHE A 397 8.29 -23.93 9.13
CA PHE A 397 8.89 -23.11 8.07
C PHE A 397 8.56 -23.57 6.62
N TYR A 398 8.04 -24.76 6.43
CA TYR A 398 7.49 -25.25 5.16
C TYR A 398 5.98 -25.12 5.01
N SER A 399 5.27 -24.64 6.03
CA SER A 399 3.81 -24.50 5.97
C SER A 399 3.37 -23.40 5.00
N GLU A 400 4.19 -22.34 4.90
CA GLU A 400 4.00 -21.19 4.01
C GLU A 400 5.34 -20.81 3.35
N ARG A 401 5.32 -19.95 2.36
CA ARG A 401 6.52 -19.31 1.83
C ARG A 401 6.79 -18.03 2.63
N PHE A 402 7.76 -18.09 3.52
CA PHE A 402 8.02 -17.02 4.46
C PHE A 402 9.07 -16.01 3.99
N ILE A 403 8.84 -14.74 4.37
CA ILE A 403 9.86 -13.69 4.47
C ILE A 403 10.11 -13.47 5.97
N LEU A 404 11.38 -13.44 6.37
CA LEU A 404 11.79 -13.16 7.75
C LEU A 404 11.95 -11.64 7.90
N PRO A 405 11.05 -10.94 8.62
CA PRO A 405 11.08 -9.49 8.68
C PRO A 405 11.77 -8.99 9.96
N PHE A 406 12.63 -7.99 9.81
CA PHE A 406 12.88 -7.00 10.84
C PHE A 406 12.41 -5.66 10.30
N SER A 407 11.10 -5.45 10.32
CA SER A 407 10.40 -4.33 9.72
C SER A 407 10.46 -3.05 10.56
N HIS A 408 9.92 -1.96 10.00
CA HIS A 408 9.75 -0.67 10.67
C HIS A 408 9.03 -0.83 12.02
N ASP A 409 8.00 -1.68 12.07
CA ASP A 409 7.16 -1.88 13.25
C ASP A 409 7.96 -2.33 14.49
N GLU A 410 9.11 -2.98 14.29
CA GLU A 410 9.94 -3.45 15.41
C GLU A 410 10.90 -2.39 15.96
N VAL A 411 11.10 -1.27 15.27
CA VAL A 411 12.12 -0.27 15.61
C VAL A 411 11.59 1.15 15.76
N VAL A 412 10.27 1.33 15.67
CA VAL A 412 9.62 2.63 15.91
C VAL A 412 9.77 3.08 17.35
N HIS A 413 9.57 4.37 17.57
CA HIS A 413 9.68 5.03 18.86
C HIS A 413 9.00 4.25 20.00
N GLY A 414 9.75 3.98 21.06
CA GLY A 414 9.31 3.22 22.23
C GLY A 414 9.50 1.71 22.15
N LYS A 415 9.95 1.16 21.00
CA LYS A 415 10.18 -0.29 20.84
C LYS A 415 11.65 -0.72 20.94
N ALA A 416 12.59 0.20 20.98
CA ALA A 416 14.04 0.05 20.87
C ALA A 416 14.51 -0.45 19.49
N THR A 417 15.72 -0.10 19.09
CA THR A 417 16.32 -0.58 17.84
C THR A 417 16.69 -2.08 17.94
N ILE A 418 16.98 -2.72 16.81
CA ILE A 418 17.41 -4.13 16.82
C ILE A 418 18.63 -4.33 17.71
N VAL A 419 19.61 -3.43 17.64
CA VAL A 419 20.81 -3.51 18.49
C VAL A 419 20.47 -3.28 19.97
N ASP A 420 19.60 -2.31 20.26
CA ASP A 420 19.23 -2.01 21.66
C ASP A 420 18.38 -3.10 22.31
N LYS A 421 17.70 -3.92 21.51
CA LYS A 421 17.00 -5.11 22.02
C LYS A 421 17.96 -6.19 22.52
N MET A 422 19.23 -6.18 22.09
CA MET A 422 20.20 -7.18 22.52
C MET A 422 20.60 -6.97 24.00
N TRP A 423 20.91 -8.06 24.68
CA TRP A 423 21.33 -8.05 26.09
C TRP A 423 22.78 -7.60 26.25
N GLY A 424 23.10 -6.93 27.37
CA GLY A 424 24.46 -6.70 27.84
C GLY A 424 25.00 -5.30 27.54
N SER A 425 26.35 -5.20 27.56
CA SER A 425 27.08 -3.98 27.26
C SER A 425 26.94 -3.57 25.81
N TYR A 426 27.40 -2.36 25.46
CA TYR A 426 27.43 -1.88 24.09
C TYR A 426 28.12 -2.88 23.14
N GLU A 427 29.30 -3.37 23.51
CA GLU A 427 30.06 -4.34 22.71
C GLU A 427 29.31 -5.67 22.58
N ASP A 428 28.69 -6.15 23.65
CA ASP A 428 27.92 -7.40 23.67
C ASP A 428 26.69 -7.29 22.75
N LYS A 429 26.02 -6.14 22.74
CA LYS A 429 24.87 -5.91 21.86
C LYS A 429 25.23 -6.05 20.41
N PHE A 430 26.31 -5.42 19.94
CA PHE A 430 26.75 -5.55 18.54
C PHE A 430 27.22 -6.97 18.19
N ALA A 431 27.87 -7.66 19.12
CA ALA A 431 28.27 -9.06 18.93
C ALA A 431 27.01 -9.96 18.72
N GLN A 432 25.97 -9.76 19.53
CA GLN A 432 24.72 -10.51 19.42
C GLN A 432 23.93 -10.12 18.17
N ALA A 433 23.90 -8.85 17.77
CA ALA A 433 23.26 -8.41 16.52
C ALA A 433 23.92 -9.08 15.30
N ARG A 434 25.26 -9.18 15.27
CA ARG A 434 25.94 -9.94 14.21
C ARG A 434 25.54 -11.42 14.22
N ALA A 435 25.47 -12.05 15.38
CA ALA A 435 25.01 -13.43 15.49
C ALA A 435 23.54 -13.60 15.04
N LEU A 436 22.69 -12.65 15.37
CA LEU A 436 21.29 -12.59 14.91
C LEU A 436 21.21 -12.57 13.37
N TYR A 437 21.99 -11.71 12.71
CA TYR A 437 21.98 -11.65 11.23
C TYR A 437 22.55 -12.91 10.60
N VAL A 438 23.59 -13.52 11.18
CA VAL A 438 24.08 -14.84 10.70
C VAL A 438 22.95 -15.89 10.82
N TYR A 439 22.24 -15.91 11.94
CA TYR A 439 21.09 -16.80 12.13
C TYR A 439 19.98 -16.53 11.12
N MET A 440 19.59 -15.26 10.94
CA MET A 440 18.58 -14.85 9.97
C MET A 440 18.92 -15.31 8.54
N PHE A 441 20.17 -15.07 8.11
CA PHE A 441 20.59 -15.44 6.74
C PHE A 441 20.74 -16.96 6.54
N ALA A 442 21.07 -17.70 7.59
CA ALA A 442 21.13 -19.16 7.58
C ALA A 442 19.75 -19.84 7.68
N HIS A 443 18.75 -19.16 8.26
CA HIS A 443 17.41 -19.71 8.43
C HIS A 443 16.65 -19.75 7.09
N PRO A 444 15.82 -20.77 6.81
CA PRO A 444 14.94 -20.80 5.65
C PRO A 444 14.01 -19.58 5.57
N GLY A 445 13.73 -19.12 4.35
CA GLY A 445 12.90 -17.96 4.06
C GLY A 445 13.65 -16.82 3.39
N LYS A 446 12.92 -15.90 2.74
CA LYS A 446 13.47 -14.66 2.19
C LYS A 446 13.74 -13.67 3.32
N LYS A 447 14.40 -12.56 3.06
CA LYS A 447 14.86 -11.63 4.09
C LYS A 447 14.29 -10.25 3.87
N LEU A 448 13.89 -9.58 4.95
CA LEU A 448 13.51 -8.17 4.95
C LEU A 448 14.17 -7.47 6.13
N ASN A 449 14.75 -6.31 5.86
CA ASN A 449 15.41 -5.51 6.87
C ASN A 449 15.07 -4.04 6.68
N PHE A 450 14.56 -3.39 7.73
CA PHE A 450 14.22 -1.97 7.69
C PHE A 450 15.47 -1.10 7.75
N MET A 451 15.42 0.07 7.09
CA MET A 451 16.50 1.06 7.02
C MET A 451 17.07 1.39 8.39
N GLY A 452 18.40 1.40 8.47
CA GLY A 452 19.15 1.62 9.71
C GLY A 452 19.51 0.36 10.50
N ASN A 453 18.77 -0.73 10.33
CA ASN A 453 19.08 -2.01 10.98
C ASN A 453 20.43 -2.57 10.50
N GLU A 454 20.75 -2.41 9.22
CA GLU A 454 21.97 -2.93 8.58
C GLU A 454 23.24 -2.24 9.05
N ILE A 455 23.13 -1.02 9.58
CA ILE A 455 24.26 -0.26 10.14
C ILE A 455 24.27 -0.30 11.67
N GLY A 456 23.33 -1.00 12.30
CA GLY A 456 23.21 -1.06 13.76
C GLY A 456 22.85 0.29 14.38
N GLN A 457 21.91 1.01 13.78
CA GLN A 457 21.44 2.31 14.26
C GLN A 457 20.95 2.21 15.70
N LEU A 458 21.35 3.17 16.57
CA LEU A 458 20.95 3.23 17.98
C LEU A 458 19.75 4.17 18.20
N ARG A 459 19.44 5.03 17.24
CA ARG A 459 18.27 5.91 17.31
C ARG A 459 17.05 5.16 16.77
N GLU A 460 16.00 5.09 17.56
CA GLU A 460 14.68 4.61 17.10
C GLU A 460 14.17 5.47 15.95
N TRP A 461 13.42 4.85 15.07
CA TRP A 461 12.81 5.52 13.92
C TRP A 461 11.50 6.22 14.28
#